data_0dfeee359a0606a9956640514757d424
#
_entry.id   0dfeee359a0606a9956640514757d424
#
_cell.length_a   1.000
_cell.length_b   1.000
_cell.length_c   1.000
_cell.angle_alpha   90.00
_cell.angle_beta   90.00
_cell.angle_gamma   90.00
#
_symmetry.space_group_name_H-M   'P 1'
#
loop_
_entity.id
_entity.type
_entity.pdbx_description
1 polymer ?
#
loop_
_entity_poly.entity_id
_entity_poly.type
_entity_poly.pdbx_seq_one_letter_code
_entity_poly.pdbx_strand_id
1 'polypeptide(L)'
;MYDNTCHSTLRSLARFAPTVGVSLTGGICVVALFLPGLPDVYRQVMVLGCVGLNILAVLYLSQQSQRTARAIRESLGRLVTHLRKQGGETLTATIPSEVATTGCGDKYQSLCDEIQKMQSEFTHLKQQCAAAEVRSQRYSLALQRLNDLMDIVPEPILLFDASGRVQSCNRAAQTRLGIHDPQLASDATQRDSDLLRNLREQIKRNPGSNGAFDWHISLSNDQQAHYRVLVREVGLVENGNCPEHSRDWAVFLQDLTPLDELRKRHAEFLSAASHEMKAPLAAIRAYTELLLDGEATDETTREEFISTIETQAQRLQRLVENLLNIARIEAGIMKVHKQTISVNEILQEAGRLMIAAATEKNIALTMELSPLYLPINADRDLMLQAVINLISNAIKYTPNNGRVTVRSQLRDETIMIEVEDTGVGMSPDDTKRVFEKFYRVEAHKNMAPGTGLGLSLTKHIVEDVHGGTISV
;
A
#
# COMPACT_ATOMS: atom_id res chain seq x y z
N MET A 1 -71.33 -24.40 25.63
CA MET A 1 -70.42 -25.32 24.92
C MET A 1 -69.82 -24.66 23.64
N TYR A 2 -69.90 -23.33 23.49
CA TYR A 2 -69.48 -22.62 22.27
C TYR A 2 -68.23 -21.70 22.53
N ASP A 3 -67.76 -21.61 23.74
CA ASP A 3 -66.70 -20.63 24.10
C ASP A 3 -65.27 -21.19 24.07
N ASN A 4 -65.10 -22.50 24.01
CA ASN A 4 -63.79 -23.12 24.03
C ASN A 4 -63.12 -23.33 22.65
N THR A 5 -63.94 -23.28 21.58
CA THR A 5 -63.40 -23.45 20.20
C THR A 5 -62.86 -22.17 19.63
N CYS A 6 -63.38 -21.02 20.05
CA CYS A 6 -62.89 -19.70 19.57
C CYS A 6 -61.54 -19.36 20.20
N HIS A 7 -61.30 -19.72 21.44
CA HIS A 7 -60.04 -19.53 22.12
C HIS A 7 -58.89 -20.43 21.59
N SER A 8 -59.22 -21.63 21.10
CA SER A 8 -58.23 -22.54 20.52
C SER A 8 -57.81 -22.07 19.13
N THR A 9 -58.72 -21.55 18.30
CA THR A 9 -58.44 -20.99 16.96
C THR A 9 -57.67 -19.66 17.04
N LEU A 10 -57.99 -18.79 18.00
CA LEU A 10 -57.20 -17.55 18.23
C LEU A 10 -55.80 -17.84 18.75
N ARG A 11 -55.62 -18.86 19.55
CA ARG A 11 -54.27 -19.30 19.99
C ARG A 11 -53.47 -19.96 18.86
N SER A 12 -54.12 -20.69 17.96
CA SER A 12 -53.42 -21.25 16.77
C SER A 12 -53.04 -20.14 15.79
N LEU A 13 -53.89 -19.15 15.54
CA LEU A 13 -53.58 -17.99 14.73
C LEU A 13 -52.48 -17.12 15.33
N ALA A 14 -52.49 -16.92 16.65
CA ALA A 14 -51.39 -16.22 17.33
C ALA A 14 -50.03 -16.94 17.26
N ARG A 15 -50.02 -18.26 17.02
CA ARG A 15 -48.79 -19.04 16.83
C ARG A 15 -48.19 -18.91 15.44
N PHE A 16 -49.04 -18.60 14.42
CA PHE A 16 -48.61 -18.40 13.04
C PHE A 16 -48.31 -16.93 12.73
N ALA A 17 -48.76 -15.98 13.57
CA ALA A 17 -48.53 -14.56 13.38
C ALA A 17 -47.06 -14.15 13.16
N PRO A 18 -46.05 -14.67 13.92
CA PRO A 18 -44.68 -14.30 13.67
C PRO A 18 -44.09 -14.90 12.39
N THR A 19 -44.48 -16.11 11.99
CA THR A 19 -44.03 -16.72 10.72
C THR A 19 -44.64 -16.03 9.50
N VAL A 20 -45.90 -15.62 9.58
CA VAL A 20 -46.55 -14.80 8.55
C VAL A 20 -45.95 -13.39 8.55
N GLY A 21 -45.60 -12.82 9.70
CA GLY A 21 -44.94 -11.53 9.81
C GLY A 21 -43.54 -11.51 9.14
N VAL A 22 -42.75 -12.56 9.34
CA VAL A 22 -41.42 -12.70 8.69
C VAL A 22 -41.56 -12.86 7.18
N SER A 23 -42.55 -13.61 6.73
CA SER A 23 -42.84 -13.75 5.28
C SER A 23 -43.41 -12.48 4.65
N LEU A 24 -44.26 -11.73 5.37
CA LEU A 24 -44.80 -10.44 4.91
C LEU A 24 -43.72 -9.33 4.88
N THR A 25 -42.85 -9.27 5.90
CA THR A 25 -41.77 -8.28 5.93
C THR A 25 -40.73 -8.57 4.84
N GLY A 26 -40.43 -9.84 4.54
CA GLY A 26 -39.61 -10.24 3.38
C GLY A 26 -40.28 -9.81 2.06
N GLY A 27 -41.57 -10.02 1.89
CA GLY A 27 -42.34 -9.56 0.74
C GLY A 27 -42.41 -8.04 0.59
N ILE A 28 -42.56 -7.30 1.68
CA ILE A 28 -42.56 -5.83 1.69
C ILE A 28 -41.15 -5.27 1.37
N CYS A 29 -40.08 -5.91 1.81
CA CYS A 29 -38.69 -5.55 1.44
C CYS A 29 -38.48 -5.69 -0.07
N VAL A 30 -38.94 -6.79 -0.68
CA VAL A 30 -38.81 -7.01 -2.11
C VAL A 30 -39.64 -6.01 -2.90
N VAL A 31 -40.87 -5.71 -2.47
CA VAL A 31 -41.74 -4.72 -3.11
C VAL A 31 -41.21 -3.29 -2.96
N ALA A 32 -40.57 -2.93 -1.82
CA ALA A 32 -40.00 -1.61 -1.62
C ALA A 32 -38.73 -1.36 -2.47
N LEU A 33 -38.02 -2.42 -2.83
CA LEU A 33 -36.87 -2.34 -3.76
C LEU A 33 -37.32 -2.04 -5.22
N PHE A 34 -38.53 -2.39 -5.59
CA PHE A 34 -39.05 -2.27 -6.95
C PHE A 34 -40.05 -1.12 -7.17
N LEU A 35 -40.33 -0.27 -6.15
CA LEU A 35 -41.22 0.87 -6.31
C LEU A 35 -40.47 2.05 -6.96
N PRO A 36 -40.80 2.43 -8.22
CA PRO A 36 -40.21 3.59 -8.86
C PRO A 36 -40.73 4.85 -8.18
N GLY A 37 -39.84 5.72 -7.71
CA GLY A 37 -40.18 7.06 -7.19
C GLY A 37 -39.96 7.30 -5.70
N LEU A 38 -39.55 6.33 -4.93
CA LEU A 38 -39.14 6.59 -3.53
C LEU A 38 -37.70 7.17 -3.47
N PRO A 39 -37.45 8.25 -2.70
CA PRO A 39 -36.13 8.75 -2.45
C PRO A 39 -35.22 7.67 -1.81
N ASP A 40 -33.96 7.61 -2.23
CA ASP A 40 -32.99 6.55 -1.82
C ASP A 40 -32.81 6.44 -0.31
N VAL A 41 -32.92 7.55 0.42
CA VAL A 41 -32.85 7.57 1.89
C VAL A 41 -33.97 6.74 2.52
N TYR A 42 -35.18 6.81 1.98
CA TYR A 42 -36.34 6.03 2.48
C TYR A 42 -36.20 4.54 2.14
N ARG A 43 -35.60 4.20 0.99
CA ARG A 43 -35.28 2.80 0.64
C ARG A 43 -34.27 2.19 1.60
N GLN A 44 -33.18 2.90 1.89
CA GLN A 44 -32.16 2.43 2.82
C GLN A 44 -32.71 2.27 4.24
N VAL A 45 -33.53 3.22 4.73
CA VAL A 45 -34.16 3.12 6.05
C VAL A 45 -35.15 1.97 6.09
N MET A 46 -35.93 1.72 5.03
CA MET A 46 -36.85 0.57 4.95
C MET A 46 -36.07 -0.76 4.90
N VAL A 47 -35.01 -0.87 4.12
CA VAL A 47 -34.19 -2.11 4.05
C VAL A 47 -33.51 -2.38 5.39
N LEU A 48 -32.89 -1.38 6.02
CA LEU A 48 -32.30 -1.50 7.34
C LEU A 48 -33.36 -1.83 8.41
N GLY A 49 -34.53 -1.20 8.35
CA GLY A 49 -35.65 -1.48 9.23
C GLY A 49 -36.14 -2.92 9.07
N CYS A 50 -36.28 -3.41 7.83
CA CYS A 50 -36.71 -4.78 7.54
C CYS A 50 -35.62 -5.82 7.95
N VAL A 51 -34.34 -5.54 7.74
CA VAL A 51 -33.25 -6.40 8.21
C VAL A 51 -33.22 -6.44 9.75
N GLY A 52 -33.35 -5.30 10.40
CA GLY A 52 -33.46 -5.20 11.85
C GLY A 52 -34.68 -5.95 12.40
N LEU A 53 -35.85 -5.81 11.77
CA LEU A 53 -37.05 -6.54 12.12
C LEU A 53 -36.93 -8.05 11.90
N ASN A 54 -36.27 -8.49 10.82
CA ASN A 54 -35.99 -9.91 10.60
C ASN A 54 -35.01 -10.48 11.64
N ILE A 55 -33.97 -9.75 12.00
CA ILE A 55 -33.06 -10.14 13.07
C ILE A 55 -33.79 -10.21 14.42
N LEU A 56 -34.59 -9.21 14.74
CA LEU A 56 -35.42 -9.19 15.94
C LEU A 56 -36.46 -10.32 15.94
N ALA A 57 -37.07 -10.61 14.80
CA ALA A 57 -38.01 -11.71 14.64
C ALA A 57 -37.31 -13.08 14.82
N VAL A 58 -36.12 -13.26 14.28
CA VAL A 58 -35.32 -14.48 14.46
C VAL A 58 -34.87 -14.64 15.92
N LEU A 59 -34.43 -13.55 16.56
CA LEU A 59 -34.10 -13.55 17.99
C LEU A 59 -35.32 -13.83 18.86
N TYR A 60 -36.46 -13.22 18.54
CA TYR A 60 -37.74 -13.44 19.23
C TYR A 60 -38.22 -14.89 19.06
N LEU A 61 -38.16 -15.44 17.83
CA LEU A 61 -38.53 -16.83 17.56
C LEU A 61 -37.58 -17.80 18.25
N SER A 62 -36.29 -17.52 18.29
CA SER A 62 -35.32 -18.31 19.05
C SER A 62 -35.63 -18.29 20.58
N GLN A 63 -35.92 -17.10 21.10
CA GLN A 63 -36.25 -16.92 22.50
C GLN A 63 -37.63 -17.55 22.86
N GLN A 64 -38.61 -17.42 21.95
CA GLN A 64 -39.93 -18.05 22.06
C GLN A 64 -39.81 -19.58 22.01
N SER A 65 -38.99 -20.10 21.08
CA SER A 65 -38.68 -21.54 20.99
C SER A 65 -38.03 -22.07 22.24
N GLN A 66 -37.09 -21.33 22.86
CA GLN A 66 -36.49 -21.72 24.12
C GLN A 66 -37.50 -21.66 25.29
N ARG A 67 -38.40 -20.64 25.32
CA ARG A 67 -39.45 -20.52 26.37
C ARG A 67 -40.48 -21.62 26.22
N THR A 68 -40.92 -21.92 24.97
CA THR A 68 -41.88 -23.02 24.75
C THR A 68 -41.23 -24.37 25.02
N ALA A 69 -39.96 -24.58 24.68
CA ALA A 69 -39.21 -25.79 25.03
C ALA A 69 -39.05 -25.97 26.55
N ARG A 70 -38.81 -24.88 27.29
CA ARG A 70 -38.77 -24.90 28.76
C ARG A 70 -40.17 -25.18 29.36
N ALA A 71 -41.19 -24.50 28.87
CA ALA A 71 -42.56 -24.71 29.34
C ALA A 71 -43.08 -26.12 29.02
N ILE A 72 -42.75 -26.69 27.87
CA ILE A 72 -43.07 -28.08 27.51
C ILE A 72 -42.23 -29.03 28.39
N ARG A 73 -40.95 -28.77 28.62
CA ARG A 73 -40.10 -29.60 29.50
C ARG A 73 -40.60 -29.54 30.95
N GLU A 74 -41.02 -28.39 31.46
CA GLU A 74 -41.57 -28.24 32.79
C GLU A 74 -42.94 -28.91 32.93
N SER A 75 -43.82 -28.77 31.92
CA SER A 75 -45.14 -29.43 31.87
C SER A 75 -45.01 -30.94 31.74
N LEU A 76 -44.08 -31.42 30.89
CA LEU A 76 -43.75 -32.85 30.80
C LEU A 76 -43.10 -33.36 32.11
N GLY A 77 -42.18 -32.55 32.70
CA GLY A 77 -41.61 -32.88 34.01
C GLY A 77 -42.67 -32.99 35.11
N ARG A 78 -43.67 -32.11 35.13
CA ARG A 78 -44.83 -32.18 36.04
C ARG A 78 -45.71 -33.40 35.77
N LEU A 79 -45.95 -33.69 34.48
CA LEU A 79 -46.71 -34.87 34.03
C LEU A 79 -45.98 -36.15 34.41
N VAL A 80 -44.66 -36.24 34.17
CA VAL A 80 -43.83 -37.39 34.56
C VAL A 80 -43.74 -37.54 36.08
N THR A 81 -43.65 -36.44 36.84
CA THR A 81 -43.66 -36.49 38.30
C THR A 81 -45.03 -36.86 38.85
N HIS A 82 -46.09 -36.46 38.18
CA HIS A 82 -47.47 -36.84 38.55
C HIS A 82 -47.74 -38.33 38.24
N LEU A 83 -47.31 -38.81 37.08
CA LEU A 83 -47.37 -40.22 36.71
C LEU A 83 -46.45 -41.10 37.60
N ARG A 84 -45.28 -40.58 37.99
CA ARG A 84 -44.36 -41.25 38.92
C ARG A 84 -44.91 -41.37 40.37
N LYS A 85 -45.77 -40.43 40.75
CA LYS A 85 -46.46 -40.48 42.03
C LYS A 85 -47.63 -41.44 42.07
N GLN A 86 -48.22 -41.80 40.90
CA GLN A 86 -49.34 -42.69 40.76
C GLN A 86 -48.98 -44.16 40.44
N GLY A 87 -47.76 -44.48 40.13
CA GLY A 87 -47.32 -45.85 39.85
C GLY A 87 -45.87 -45.91 39.45
N GLY A 88 -45.05 -46.58 40.24
CA GLY A 88 -43.62 -46.76 39.99
C GLY A 88 -43.34 -47.56 38.75
N GLU A 89 -42.11 -47.22 38.21
CA GLU A 89 -41.29 -47.97 37.27
C GLU A 89 -41.62 -47.92 35.77
N THR A 90 -40.62 -47.30 35.08
CA THR A 90 -40.22 -47.49 33.67
C THR A 90 -41.34 -47.34 32.62
N LEU A 91 -41.33 -46.16 31.96
CA LEU A 91 -41.90 -45.93 30.62
C LEU A 91 -41.07 -46.71 29.57
N THR A 92 -41.05 -48.01 29.61
CA THR A 92 -40.89 -48.92 28.49
C THR A 92 -42.26 -49.34 28.05
N ALA A 93 -42.53 -49.12 26.78
CA ALA A 93 -43.76 -49.27 26.05
C ALA A 93 -44.46 -50.66 26.20
N THR A 94 -45.01 -50.93 27.39
CA THR A 94 -45.94 -52.04 27.60
C THR A 94 -47.16 -51.45 28.28
N ILE A 95 -48.25 -51.35 27.53
CA ILE A 95 -49.57 -50.95 28.02
C ILE A 95 -49.93 -52.00 29.14
N PRO A 96 -50.25 -51.58 30.35
CA PRO A 96 -50.76 -52.49 31.36
C PRO A 96 -52.05 -53.13 30.82
N SER A 97 -52.16 -54.43 30.94
CA SER A 97 -53.27 -55.24 30.42
C SER A 97 -54.67 -54.79 30.94
N GLU A 98 -54.71 -53.99 32.02
CA GLU A 98 -55.97 -53.40 32.54
C GLU A 98 -56.45 -52.18 31.79
N VAL A 99 -55.59 -51.46 31.05
CA VAL A 99 -55.97 -50.27 30.25
C VAL A 99 -56.43 -50.71 28.82
N ALA A 100 -56.07 -51.87 28.39
CA ALA A 100 -56.44 -52.40 27.08
C ALA A 100 -57.93 -52.84 27.00
N THR A 101 -58.59 -53.00 28.12
CA THR A 101 -59.99 -53.42 28.20
C THR A 101 -61.01 -52.26 28.28
N THR A 102 -60.57 -51.07 28.50
CA THR A 102 -61.40 -49.85 28.47
C THR A 102 -60.95 -49.03 27.28
N GLY A 103 -61.80 -48.75 26.27
CA GLY A 103 -61.53 -48.04 25.03
C GLY A 103 -60.68 -46.74 25.16
N CYS A 104 -59.86 -46.61 26.14
CA CYS A 104 -58.86 -45.59 26.39
C CYS A 104 -57.45 -45.91 25.89
N GLY A 105 -57.17 -47.22 25.59
CA GLY A 105 -55.85 -47.67 25.16
C GLY A 105 -55.41 -47.06 23.85
N ASP A 106 -56.29 -47.02 22.87
CA ASP A 106 -56.01 -46.45 21.53
C ASP A 106 -55.73 -44.94 21.58
N LYS A 107 -56.44 -44.20 22.48
CA LYS A 107 -56.20 -42.77 22.66
C LYS A 107 -54.84 -42.47 23.35
N TYR A 108 -54.46 -43.36 24.27
CA TYR A 108 -53.17 -43.22 24.95
C TYR A 108 -51.98 -43.52 24.03
N GLN A 109 -52.16 -44.59 23.20
CA GLN A 109 -51.17 -44.92 22.18
C GLN A 109 -51.00 -43.83 21.15
N SER A 110 -52.16 -43.29 20.64
CA SER A 110 -52.14 -42.15 19.70
C SER A 110 -51.47 -40.91 20.27
N LEU A 111 -51.63 -40.63 21.58
CA LEU A 111 -50.96 -39.53 22.27
C LEU A 111 -49.46 -39.76 22.41
N CYS A 112 -49.03 -40.99 22.70
CA CYS A 112 -47.61 -41.35 22.76
C CYS A 112 -46.96 -41.23 21.38
N ASP A 113 -47.58 -41.69 20.33
CA ASP A 113 -47.10 -41.59 18.98
C ASP A 113 -46.99 -40.11 18.51
N GLU A 114 -47.97 -39.27 18.86
CA GLU A 114 -47.90 -37.82 18.58
C GLU A 114 -46.76 -37.13 19.34
N ILE A 115 -46.56 -37.49 20.61
CA ILE A 115 -45.44 -36.95 21.40
C ILE A 115 -44.10 -37.38 20.82
N GLN A 116 -43.97 -38.67 20.42
CA GLN A 116 -42.77 -39.18 19.79
C GLN A 116 -42.45 -38.54 18.46
N LYS A 117 -43.52 -38.29 17.64
CA LYS A 117 -43.41 -37.53 16.39
C LYS A 117 -42.97 -36.08 16.62
N MET A 118 -43.59 -35.40 17.61
CA MET A 118 -43.16 -34.04 17.98
C MET A 118 -41.73 -33.97 18.47
N GLN A 119 -41.28 -34.97 19.25
CA GLN A 119 -39.89 -35.05 19.71
C GLN A 119 -38.91 -35.25 18.55
N SER A 120 -39.25 -36.09 17.56
CA SER A 120 -38.42 -36.30 16.39
C SER A 120 -38.34 -35.04 15.50
N GLU A 121 -39.49 -34.37 15.28
CA GLU A 121 -39.53 -33.08 14.53
C GLU A 121 -38.75 -31.98 15.26
N PHE A 122 -38.89 -31.89 16.59
CA PHE A 122 -38.11 -30.93 17.37
C PHE A 122 -36.60 -31.18 17.32
N THR A 123 -36.20 -32.46 17.38
CA THR A 123 -34.79 -32.84 17.27
C THR A 123 -34.24 -32.51 15.89
N HIS A 124 -35.01 -32.79 14.83
CA HIS A 124 -34.67 -32.45 13.45
C HIS A 124 -34.54 -30.94 13.24
N LEU A 125 -35.50 -30.14 13.76
CA LEU A 125 -35.44 -28.68 13.67
C LEU A 125 -34.22 -28.12 14.41
N LYS A 126 -33.91 -28.67 15.61
CA LYS A 126 -32.73 -28.28 16.38
C LYS A 126 -31.43 -28.58 15.61
N GLN A 127 -31.36 -29.73 14.94
CA GLN A 127 -30.20 -30.04 14.06
C GLN A 127 -30.10 -29.12 12.87
N GLN A 128 -31.23 -28.76 12.21
CA GLN A 128 -31.23 -27.79 11.11
C GLN A 128 -30.80 -26.40 11.57
N CYS A 129 -31.27 -25.91 12.70
CA CYS A 129 -30.85 -24.65 13.27
C CYS A 129 -29.35 -24.63 13.58
N ALA A 130 -28.84 -25.68 14.23
CA ALA A 130 -27.42 -25.80 14.53
C ALA A 130 -26.56 -25.83 13.26
N ALA A 131 -27.02 -26.58 12.23
CA ALA A 131 -26.35 -26.63 10.94
C ALA A 131 -26.38 -25.29 10.18
N ALA A 132 -27.46 -24.52 10.31
CA ALA A 132 -27.58 -23.17 9.74
C ALA A 132 -26.65 -22.19 10.47
N GLU A 133 -26.59 -22.27 11.80
CA GLU A 133 -25.71 -21.43 12.61
C GLU A 133 -24.22 -21.67 12.30
N VAL A 134 -23.82 -22.94 12.19
CA VAL A 134 -22.44 -23.31 11.78
C VAL A 134 -22.14 -22.82 10.36
N ARG A 135 -23.11 -22.90 9.43
CA ARG A 135 -22.93 -22.35 8.07
C ARG A 135 -22.76 -20.82 8.11
N SER A 136 -23.62 -20.12 8.84
CA SER A 136 -23.54 -18.68 8.99
C SER A 136 -22.19 -18.24 9.57
N GLN A 137 -21.69 -18.93 10.62
CA GLN A 137 -20.38 -18.65 11.20
C GLN A 137 -19.23 -18.91 10.20
N ARG A 138 -19.33 -19.98 9.40
CA ARG A 138 -18.32 -20.25 8.35
C ARG A 138 -18.32 -19.17 7.27
N TYR A 139 -19.50 -18.68 6.86
CA TYR A 139 -19.58 -17.59 5.87
C TYR A 139 -19.02 -16.28 6.42
N SER A 140 -19.36 -15.92 7.65
CA SER A 140 -18.82 -14.70 8.27
C SER A 140 -17.30 -14.76 8.42
N LEU A 141 -16.76 -15.92 8.83
CA LEU A 141 -15.31 -16.12 8.92
C LEU A 141 -14.63 -16.07 7.55
N ALA A 142 -15.25 -16.63 6.52
CA ALA A 142 -14.74 -16.58 5.15
C ALA A 142 -14.74 -15.14 4.60
N LEU A 143 -15.79 -14.37 4.84
CA LEU A 143 -15.87 -12.96 4.47
C LEU A 143 -14.81 -12.12 5.21
N GLN A 144 -14.62 -12.37 6.51
CA GLN A 144 -13.59 -11.68 7.27
C GLN A 144 -12.19 -11.97 6.71
N ARG A 145 -11.89 -13.24 6.40
CA ARG A 145 -10.60 -13.61 5.76
C ARG A 145 -10.41 -12.97 4.40
N LEU A 146 -11.47 -12.84 3.60
CA LEU A 146 -11.39 -12.15 2.30
C LEU A 146 -11.09 -10.66 2.49
N ASN A 147 -11.73 -10.00 3.46
CA ASN A 147 -11.44 -8.61 3.78
C ASN A 147 -10.00 -8.44 4.29
N ASP A 148 -9.54 -9.33 5.20
CA ASP A 148 -8.16 -9.32 5.69
C ASP A 148 -7.15 -9.49 4.53
N LEU A 149 -7.44 -10.37 3.56
CA LEU A 149 -6.61 -10.54 2.37
C LEU A 149 -6.63 -9.31 1.46
N MET A 150 -7.77 -8.67 1.28
CA MET A 150 -7.86 -7.41 0.52
C MET A 150 -7.05 -6.30 1.19
N ASP A 151 -7.00 -6.25 2.52
CA ASP A 151 -6.25 -5.24 3.28
C ASP A 151 -4.73 -5.45 3.26
N ILE A 152 -4.26 -6.67 2.96
CA ILE A 152 -2.83 -6.96 2.76
C ILE A 152 -2.34 -6.38 1.43
N VAL A 153 -3.23 -6.24 0.43
CA VAL A 153 -2.86 -5.69 -0.89
C VAL A 153 -2.53 -4.20 -0.74
N PRO A 154 -1.32 -3.76 -1.11
CA PRO A 154 -0.89 -2.38 -0.94
C PRO A 154 -1.53 -1.41 -1.93
N GLU A 155 -2.15 -1.90 -2.99
CA GLU A 155 -2.85 -1.10 -3.99
C GLU A 155 -4.32 -0.91 -3.63
N PRO A 156 -4.91 0.27 -3.95
CA PRO A 156 -6.33 0.51 -3.76
C PRO A 156 -7.22 -0.45 -4.56
N ILE A 157 -8.16 -1.08 -3.86
CA ILE A 157 -9.20 -1.93 -4.45
C ILE A 157 -10.55 -1.37 -4.04
N LEU A 158 -11.43 -1.20 -5.02
CA LEU A 158 -12.79 -0.70 -4.84
C LEU A 158 -13.77 -1.68 -5.49
N LEU A 159 -14.84 -1.98 -4.80
CA LEU A 159 -15.97 -2.74 -5.34
C LEU A 159 -17.15 -1.78 -5.51
N PHE A 160 -17.66 -1.68 -6.73
CA PHE A 160 -18.83 -0.88 -7.07
C PHE A 160 -20.02 -1.79 -7.33
N ASP A 161 -21.19 -1.38 -6.86
CA ASP A 161 -22.46 -2.00 -7.24
C ASP A 161 -22.87 -1.61 -8.69
N ALA A 162 -23.92 -2.25 -9.20
CA ALA A 162 -24.47 -1.96 -10.52
C ALA A 162 -24.91 -0.49 -10.69
N SER A 163 -25.20 0.23 -9.62
CA SER A 163 -25.54 1.67 -9.62
C SER A 163 -24.30 2.57 -9.67
N GLY A 164 -23.11 1.98 -9.50
CA GLY A 164 -21.82 2.69 -9.42
C GLY A 164 -21.52 3.27 -8.04
N ARG A 165 -22.14 2.79 -6.97
CA ARG A 165 -21.80 3.16 -5.60
C ARG A 165 -20.71 2.24 -5.07
N VAL A 166 -19.80 2.75 -4.26
CA VAL A 166 -18.80 1.93 -3.61
C VAL A 166 -19.47 1.04 -2.57
N GLN A 167 -19.38 -0.26 -2.77
CA GLN A 167 -19.92 -1.28 -1.87
C GLN A 167 -18.89 -1.66 -0.81
N SER A 168 -17.61 -1.75 -1.20
CA SER A 168 -16.50 -2.10 -0.32
C SER A 168 -15.20 -1.52 -0.87
N CYS A 169 -14.25 -1.27 0.02
CA CYS A 169 -12.90 -0.85 -0.34
C CYS A 169 -11.90 -1.39 0.68
N ASN A 170 -10.66 -1.62 0.23
CA ASN A 170 -9.58 -2.04 1.12
C ASN A 170 -8.94 -0.85 1.83
N ARG A 171 -8.11 -1.16 2.84
CA ARG A 171 -7.39 -0.17 3.64
C ARG A 171 -6.50 0.75 2.79
N ALA A 172 -5.90 0.23 1.71
CA ALA A 172 -5.09 1.04 0.80
C ALA A 172 -5.93 2.12 0.08
N ALA A 173 -7.16 1.81 -0.33
CA ALA A 173 -8.08 2.78 -0.92
C ALA A 173 -8.49 3.85 0.11
N GLN A 174 -8.74 3.46 1.34
CA GLN A 174 -9.06 4.41 2.42
C GLN A 174 -7.92 5.38 2.68
N THR A 175 -6.70 4.89 2.81
CA THR A 175 -5.54 5.71 3.18
C THR A 175 -5.01 6.56 2.03
N ARG A 176 -4.92 6.01 0.80
CA ARG A 176 -4.30 6.71 -0.33
C ARG A 176 -5.26 7.61 -1.09
N LEU A 177 -6.54 7.23 -1.17
CA LEU A 177 -7.56 8.01 -1.88
C LEU A 177 -8.40 8.87 -0.93
N GLY A 178 -8.22 8.73 0.40
CA GLY A 178 -9.01 9.43 1.41
C GLY A 178 -10.48 9.01 1.41
N ILE A 179 -10.80 7.80 0.95
CA ILE A 179 -12.16 7.28 0.88
C ILE A 179 -12.47 6.69 2.26
N HIS A 180 -13.34 7.34 3.01
CA HIS A 180 -13.85 6.79 4.26
C HIS A 180 -14.82 5.64 3.99
N ASP A 181 -14.93 4.70 4.96
CA ASP A 181 -15.77 3.50 4.84
C ASP A 181 -17.16 3.88 4.29
N PRO A 182 -17.60 3.31 3.16
CA PRO A 182 -18.89 3.62 2.56
C PRO A 182 -20.09 3.35 3.47
N GLN A 183 -19.93 2.50 4.50
CA GLN A 183 -20.96 2.21 5.49
C GLN A 183 -21.04 3.27 6.60
N LEU A 184 -20.01 4.08 6.81
CA LEU A 184 -19.93 5.13 7.83
C LEU A 184 -20.07 6.55 7.25
N ALA A 185 -20.03 6.71 5.93
CA ALA A 185 -20.02 8.01 5.27
C ALA A 185 -21.44 8.60 5.12
N SER A 186 -22.02 9.07 6.21
CA SER A 186 -23.13 10.03 6.13
C SER A 186 -22.69 11.45 5.77
N ASP A 187 -21.38 11.76 5.95
CA ASP A 187 -20.76 13.06 5.67
C ASP A 187 -19.46 12.88 4.84
N ALA A 188 -19.59 12.31 3.63
CA ALA A 188 -18.47 12.31 2.68
C ALA A 188 -18.10 13.77 2.34
N THR A 189 -16.86 14.15 2.59
CA THR A 189 -16.36 15.46 2.18
C THR A 189 -16.56 15.61 0.67
N GLN A 190 -16.91 16.79 0.20
CA GLN A 190 -17.25 17.08 -1.20
C GLN A 190 -16.18 16.58 -2.20
N ARG A 191 -14.94 16.45 -1.73
CA ARG A 191 -13.78 15.99 -2.50
C ARG A 191 -13.80 14.47 -2.78
N ASP A 192 -14.20 13.65 -1.81
CA ASP A 192 -14.35 12.20 -1.99
C ASP A 192 -15.43 11.89 -3.03
N SER A 193 -16.50 12.70 -3.04
CA SER A 193 -17.56 12.57 -4.04
C SER A 193 -17.07 12.96 -5.45
N ASP A 194 -16.19 13.96 -5.58
CA ASP A 194 -15.66 14.43 -6.86
C ASP A 194 -14.65 13.43 -7.46
N LEU A 195 -13.78 12.86 -6.63
CA LEU A 195 -12.82 11.81 -7.03
C LEU A 195 -13.54 10.55 -7.53
N LEU A 196 -14.50 10.07 -6.75
CA LEU A 196 -15.31 8.90 -7.10
C LEU A 196 -16.20 9.17 -8.30
N ARG A 197 -16.73 10.39 -8.43
CA ARG A 197 -17.53 10.79 -9.60
C ARG A 197 -16.66 10.76 -10.86
N ASN A 198 -15.46 11.33 -10.82
CA ASN A 198 -14.53 11.33 -11.94
C ASN A 198 -14.13 9.88 -12.32
N LEU A 199 -13.80 9.04 -11.34
CA LEU A 199 -13.47 7.63 -11.60
C LEU A 199 -14.65 6.90 -12.28
N ARG A 200 -15.88 7.10 -11.81
CA ARG A 200 -17.09 6.53 -12.44
C ARG A 200 -17.29 7.00 -13.87
N GLU A 201 -17.08 8.29 -14.16
CA GLU A 201 -17.16 8.83 -15.52
C GLU A 201 -16.12 8.19 -16.44
N GLN A 202 -14.90 8.01 -15.95
CA GLN A 202 -13.83 7.34 -16.72
C GLN A 202 -14.16 5.86 -16.97
N ILE A 203 -14.69 5.15 -15.98
CA ILE A 203 -15.14 3.76 -16.15
C ILE A 203 -16.26 3.69 -17.19
N LYS A 204 -17.24 4.61 -17.16
CA LYS A 204 -18.33 4.66 -18.15
C LYS A 204 -17.85 5.01 -19.56
N ARG A 205 -16.80 5.81 -19.71
CA ARG A 205 -16.20 6.15 -21.02
C ARG A 205 -15.41 5.01 -21.63
N ASN A 206 -14.97 4.05 -20.81
CA ASN A 206 -14.20 2.88 -21.24
C ASN A 206 -14.98 1.58 -20.95
N PRO A 207 -16.11 1.32 -21.63
CA PRO A 207 -17.06 0.24 -21.30
C PRO A 207 -16.60 -1.15 -21.77
N GLY A 208 -15.32 -1.48 -21.68
CA GLY A 208 -14.83 -2.83 -21.98
C GLY A 208 -14.81 -3.67 -20.71
N SER A 209 -15.39 -4.86 -20.74
CA SER A 209 -15.46 -5.81 -19.62
C SER A 209 -14.08 -6.19 -19.02
N ASN A 210 -12.98 -5.77 -19.62
CA ASN A 210 -11.60 -5.95 -19.20
C ASN A 210 -10.77 -4.70 -19.53
N GLY A 211 -11.30 -3.50 -19.29
CA GLY A 211 -10.64 -2.24 -19.62
C GLY A 211 -9.52 -1.90 -18.64
N ALA A 212 -8.36 -1.51 -19.17
CA ALA A 212 -7.33 -0.80 -18.42
C ALA A 212 -7.20 0.60 -18.99
N PHE A 213 -7.15 1.62 -18.13
CA PHE A 213 -6.90 3.01 -18.54
C PHE A 213 -6.01 3.72 -17.52
N ASP A 214 -5.28 4.72 -17.99
CA ASP A 214 -4.45 5.53 -17.13
C ASP A 214 -5.26 6.71 -16.57
N TRP A 215 -5.12 6.98 -15.27
CA TRP A 215 -5.88 7.98 -14.54
C TRP A 215 -4.95 8.87 -13.72
N HIS A 216 -4.96 10.16 -14.04
CA HIS A 216 -4.16 11.17 -13.35
C HIS A 216 -5.06 11.94 -12.39
N ILE A 217 -4.65 12.03 -11.14
CA ILE A 217 -5.36 12.75 -10.07
C ILE A 217 -4.45 13.71 -9.34
N SER A 218 -5.03 14.81 -8.89
CA SER A 218 -4.37 15.73 -7.95
C SER A 218 -4.86 15.39 -6.54
N LEU A 219 -3.96 14.95 -5.69
CA LEU A 219 -4.23 14.66 -4.27
C LEU A 219 -4.27 15.97 -3.45
N SER A 220 -4.70 15.85 -2.17
CA SER A 220 -4.95 17.01 -1.28
C SER A 220 -3.76 17.95 -1.04
N ASN A 221 -2.54 17.49 -1.31
CA ASN A 221 -1.30 18.23 -1.08
C ASN A 221 -0.66 18.75 -2.37
N ASP A 222 -1.45 18.97 -3.43
CA ASP A 222 -0.94 19.38 -4.75
C ASP A 222 -0.02 18.31 -5.40
N GLN A 223 0.03 17.12 -4.82
CA GLN A 223 0.74 15.98 -5.39
C GLN A 223 -0.10 15.37 -6.50
N GLN A 224 0.49 15.24 -7.68
CA GLN A 224 -0.09 14.49 -8.78
C GLN A 224 0.21 13.01 -8.59
N ALA A 225 -0.81 12.18 -8.68
CA ALA A 225 -0.66 10.73 -8.68
C ALA A 225 -1.18 10.15 -9.99
N HIS A 226 -0.46 9.16 -10.51
CA HIS A 226 -0.79 8.46 -11.73
C HIS A 226 -1.13 7.00 -11.40
N TYR A 227 -2.38 6.63 -11.68
CA TYR A 227 -2.87 5.27 -11.48
C TYR A 227 -3.21 4.61 -12.80
N ARG A 228 -2.84 3.35 -12.95
CA ARG A 228 -3.43 2.47 -13.95
C ARG A 228 -4.62 1.79 -13.33
N VAL A 229 -5.80 2.07 -13.86
CA VAL A 229 -7.08 1.55 -13.39
C VAL A 229 -7.41 0.30 -14.18
N LEU A 230 -7.60 -0.81 -13.49
CA LEU A 230 -8.07 -2.08 -14.04
C LEU A 230 -9.50 -2.30 -13.58
N VAL A 231 -10.42 -2.45 -14.52
CA VAL A 231 -11.84 -2.68 -14.23
C VAL A 231 -12.22 -4.09 -14.66
N ARG A 232 -12.86 -4.82 -13.74
CA ARG A 232 -13.40 -6.16 -13.98
C ARG A 232 -14.85 -6.22 -13.56
N GLU A 233 -15.70 -6.75 -14.41
CA GLU A 233 -17.06 -7.11 -14.02
C GLU A 233 -17.04 -8.35 -13.14
N VAL A 234 -17.73 -8.27 -12.00
CA VAL A 234 -17.92 -9.37 -11.05
C VAL A 234 -19.41 -9.69 -11.06
N GLY A 235 -19.80 -10.73 -11.78
CA GLY A 235 -21.19 -11.20 -11.84
C GLY A 235 -21.41 -12.34 -10.85
N LEU A 236 -22.49 -12.30 -10.07
CA LEU A 236 -23.01 -13.48 -9.38
C LEU A 236 -23.68 -14.37 -10.41
N VAL A 237 -23.03 -15.48 -10.74
CA VAL A 237 -23.62 -16.52 -11.58
C VAL A 237 -24.56 -17.36 -10.73
N GLU A 238 -25.83 -16.96 -10.62
CA GLU A 238 -26.87 -17.83 -10.10
C GLU A 238 -27.41 -18.69 -11.26
N ASN A 239 -27.24 -20.01 -11.17
CA ASN A 239 -27.82 -21.01 -12.07
C ASN A 239 -27.53 -20.85 -13.58
N GLY A 240 -26.37 -20.32 -13.95
CA GLY A 240 -25.96 -20.22 -15.37
C GLY A 240 -26.57 -19.07 -16.16
N ASN A 241 -27.44 -18.25 -15.56
CA ASN A 241 -27.96 -17.01 -16.15
C ASN A 241 -27.48 -15.81 -15.31
N CYS A 242 -26.66 -14.95 -15.87
CA CYS A 242 -26.42 -13.61 -15.33
C CYS A 242 -27.61 -12.73 -15.68
N PRO A 243 -28.38 -12.20 -14.71
CA PRO A 243 -29.34 -11.14 -15.01
C PRO A 243 -28.57 -9.93 -15.53
N GLU A 244 -28.93 -9.40 -16.68
CA GLU A 244 -28.25 -8.29 -17.38
C GLU A 244 -28.12 -6.99 -16.55
N HIS A 245 -28.69 -6.92 -15.36
CA HIS A 245 -28.80 -5.71 -14.54
C HIS A 245 -28.12 -5.80 -13.17
N SER A 246 -27.36 -6.86 -12.87
CA SER A 246 -26.68 -7.05 -11.57
C SER A 246 -25.18 -7.29 -11.78
N ARG A 247 -24.50 -6.34 -12.42
CA ARG A 247 -23.06 -6.45 -12.64
C ARG A 247 -22.33 -5.48 -11.70
N ASP A 248 -21.70 -6.04 -10.70
CA ASP A 248 -20.79 -5.29 -9.83
C ASP A 248 -19.43 -5.14 -10.54
N TRP A 249 -18.70 -4.10 -10.20
CA TRP A 249 -17.38 -3.85 -10.79
C TRP A 249 -16.31 -3.84 -9.71
N ALA A 250 -15.31 -4.69 -9.88
CA ALA A 250 -14.07 -4.61 -9.12
C ALA A 250 -13.09 -3.69 -9.85
N VAL A 251 -12.59 -2.70 -9.15
CA VAL A 251 -11.66 -1.70 -9.66
C VAL A 251 -10.37 -1.79 -8.85
N PHE A 252 -9.28 -2.05 -9.54
CA PHE A 252 -7.94 -2.11 -8.98
C PHE A 252 -7.12 -0.95 -9.51
N LEU A 253 -6.47 -0.19 -8.63
CA LEU A 253 -5.66 0.97 -8.98
C LEU A 253 -4.19 0.70 -8.71
N GLN A 254 -3.42 0.46 -9.76
CA GLN A 254 -1.98 0.32 -9.69
C GLN A 254 -1.32 1.70 -9.67
N ASP A 255 -0.60 2.02 -8.61
CA ASP A 255 0.13 3.28 -8.48
C ASP A 255 1.37 3.25 -9.39
N LEU A 256 1.36 4.06 -10.44
CA LEU A 256 2.47 4.25 -11.38
C LEU A 256 3.31 5.49 -11.04
N THR A 257 2.91 6.29 -10.04
CA THR A 257 3.62 7.52 -9.66
C THR A 257 5.09 7.28 -9.38
N PRO A 258 5.51 6.26 -8.60
CA PRO A 258 6.92 6.01 -8.34
C PRO A 258 7.71 5.65 -9.61
N LEU A 259 7.06 4.92 -10.54
CA LEU A 259 7.67 4.54 -11.82
C LEU A 259 7.86 5.75 -12.73
N ASP A 260 6.88 6.64 -12.79
CA ASP A 260 6.96 7.86 -13.59
C ASP A 260 7.97 8.85 -13.02
N GLU A 261 8.03 8.99 -11.70
CA GLU A 261 9.09 9.77 -11.05
C GLU A 261 10.48 9.23 -11.35
N LEU A 262 10.64 7.91 -11.32
CA LEU A 262 11.90 7.26 -11.69
C LEU A 262 12.25 7.52 -13.15
N ARG A 263 11.28 7.38 -14.07
CA ARG A 263 11.47 7.67 -15.50
C ARG A 263 11.83 9.13 -15.75
N LYS A 264 11.16 10.06 -15.05
CA LYS A 264 11.43 11.49 -15.13
C LYS A 264 12.86 11.81 -14.68
N ARG A 265 13.26 11.32 -13.50
CA ARG A 265 14.63 11.46 -12.98
C ARG A 265 15.67 10.90 -13.96
N HIS A 266 15.36 9.76 -14.59
CA HIS A 266 16.27 9.14 -15.57
C HIS A 266 16.36 9.99 -16.86
N ALA A 267 15.26 10.53 -17.34
CA ALA A 267 15.23 11.42 -18.49
C ALA A 267 15.99 12.74 -18.22
N GLU A 268 15.79 13.32 -17.03
CA GLU A 268 16.52 14.52 -16.58
C GLU A 268 18.02 14.25 -16.49
N PHE A 269 18.42 13.08 -15.94
CA PHE A 269 19.81 12.65 -15.89
C PHE A 269 20.43 12.53 -17.28
N LEU A 270 19.79 11.87 -18.23
CA LEU A 270 20.28 11.73 -19.61
C LEU A 270 20.36 13.07 -20.33
N SER A 271 19.40 13.96 -20.11
CA SER A 271 19.40 15.31 -20.68
C SER A 271 20.57 16.13 -20.14
N ALA A 272 20.77 16.14 -18.82
CA ALA A 272 21.89 16.84 -18.19
C ALA A 272 23.24 16.28 -18.65
N ALA A 273 23.39 14.95 -18.73
CA ALA A 273 24.60 14.31 -19.24
C ALA A 273 24.91 14.76 -20.69
N SER A 274 23.87 14.78 -21.53
CA SER A 274 24.01 15.24 -22.93
C SER A 274 24.46 16.69 -23.02
N HIS A 275 23.92 17.56 -22.19
CA HIS A 275 24.33 18.97 -22.15
C HIS A 275 25.78 19.14 -21.68
N GLU A 276 26.19 18.43 -20.62
CA GLU A 276 27.57 18.50 -20.09
C GLU A 276 28.59 17.87 -21.05
N MET A 277 28.20 16.95 -21.92
CA MET A 277 29.08 16.41 -22.99
C MET A 277 29.19 17.35 -24.19
N LYS A 278 28.11 18.04 -24.56
CA LYS A 278 28.11 18.93 -25.73
C LYS A 278 29.06 20.12 -25.58
N ALA A 279 29.15 20.68 -24.37
CA ALA A 279 30.00 21.86 -24.14
C ALA A 279 31.49 21.61 -24.40
N PRO A 280 32.17 20.61 -23.80
CA PRO A 280 33.56 20.31 -24.06
C PRO A 280 33.79 19.86 -25.50
N LEU A 281 32.87 19.11 -26.11
CA LEU A 281 32.97 18.68 -27.50
C LEU A 281 32.92 19.87 -28.48
N ALA A 282 32.03 20.85 -28.22
CA ALA A 282 31.95 22.06 -28.99
C ALA A 282 33.24 22.90 -28.89
N ALA A 283 33.82 22.98 -27.69
CA ALA A 283 35.11 23.67 -27.50
C ALA A 283 36.26 22.96 -28.24
N ILE A 284 36.37 21.62 -28.11
CA ILE A 284 37.36 20.83 -28.86
C ILE A 284 37.23 21.12 -30.37
N ARG A 285 36.00 21.06 -30.89
CA ARG A 285 35.75 21.29 -32.32
C ARG A 285 36.14 22.71 -32.72
N ALA A 286 35.74 23.73 -31.94
CA ALA A 286 36.05 25.13 -32.27
C ALA A 286 37.57 25.40 -32.30
N TYR A 287 38.32 24.95 -31.30
CA TYR A 287 39.76 25.11 -31.29
C TYR A 287 40.48 24.29 -32.38
N THR A 288 39.91 23.15 -32.76
CA THR A 288 40.42 22.35 -33.87
C THR A 288 40.17 23.08 -35.20
N GLU A 289 38.99 23.68 -35.42
CA GLU A 289 38.68 24.51 -36.59
C GLU A 289 39.65 25.72 -36.67
N LEU A 290 39.88 26.45 -35.57
CA LEU A 290 40.82 27.57 -35.51
C LEU A 290 42.27 27.14 -35.83
N LEU A 291 42.70 25.96 -35.40
CA LEU A 291 44.02 25.41 -35.76
C LEU A 291 44.10 25.07 -37.28
N LEU A 292 43.04 24.52 -37.86
CA LEU A 292 42.99 24.14 -39.27
C LEU A 292 42.93 25.37 -40.17
N ASP A 293 42.24 26.43 -39.77
CA ASP A 293 42.10 27.68 -40.51
C ASP A 293 43.36 28.58 -40.40
N GLY A 294 44.35 28.15 -39.61
CA GLY A 294 45.61 28.86 -39.47
C GLY A 294 45.55 30.11 -38.59
N GLU A 295 44.50 30.22 -37.75
CA GLU A 295 44.33 31.34 -36.84
C GLU A 295 45.37 31.38 -35.72
N ALA A 296 46.07 30.25 -35.44
CA ALA A 296 47.23 30.18 -34.55
C ALA A 296 48.49 30.71 -35.28
N THR A 297 48.65 32.04 -35.27
CA THR A 297 49.72 32.72 -36.00
C THR A 297 51.11 32.58 -35.39
N ASP A 298 51.18 32.20 -34.13
CA ASP A 298 52.43 31.97 -33.35
C ASP A 298 52.37 30.67 -32.58
N GLU A 299 53.53 30.16 -32.19
CA GLU A 299 53.67 28.87 -31.50
C GLU A 299 52.99 28.89 -30.11
N THR A 300 52.97 30.02 -29.42
CA THR A 300 52.38 30.20 -28.10
C THR A 300 50.85 30.03 -28.21
N THR A 301 50.23 30.72 -29.13
CA THR A 301 48.77 30.58 -29.42
C THR A 301 48.40 29.15 -29.83
N ARG A 302 49.27 28.50 -30.59
CA ARG A 302 49.07 27.12 -31.01
C ARG A 302 49.13 26.15 -29.82
N GLU A 303 50.10 26.32 -28.95
CA GLU A 303 50.22 25.54 -27.71
C GLU A 303 49.02 25.77 -26.77
N GLU A 304 48.52 27.01 -26.67
CA GLU A 304 47.30 27.32 -25.88
C GLU A 304 46.08 26.60 -26.43
N PHE A 305 45.90 26.58 -27.75
CA PHE A 305 44.75 25.88 -28.37
C PHE A 305 44.83 24.37 -28.14
N ILE A 306 46.01 23.76 -28.32
CA ILE A 306 46.25 22.34 -28.09
C ILE A 306 46.04 22.00 -26.59
N SER A 307 46.56 22.80 -25.66
CA SER A 307 46.37 22.63 -24.24
C SER A 307 44.88 22.71 -23.84
N THR A 308 44.13 23.64 -24.48
CA THR A 308 42.70 23.76 -24.27
C THR A 308 41.95 22.52 -24.76
N ILE A 309 42.29 22.02 -25.96
CA ILE A 309 41.71 20.78 -26.51
C ILE A 309 41.94 19.61 -25.54
N GLU A 310 43.20 19.42 -25.08
CA GLU A 310 43.54 18.37 -24.15
C GLU A 310 42.78 18.47 -22.82
N THR A 311 42.68 19.69 -22.27
CA THR A 311 41.92 19.94 -21.03
C THR A 311 40.45 19.57 -21.19
N GLN A 312 39.80 19.91 -22.34
CA GLN A 312 38.43 19.56 -22.61
C GLN A 312 38.24 18.06 -22.86
N ALA A 313 39.18 17.39 -23.51
CA ALA A 313 39.16 15.96 -23.72
C ALA A 313 39.26 15.18 -22.39
N GLN A 314 40.17 15.59 -21.51
CA GLN A 314 40.31 15.03 -20.15
C GLN A 314 39.06 15.28 -19.29
N ARG A 315 38.41 16.45 -19.47
CA ARG A 315 37.14 16.76 -18.80
C ARG A 315 36.03 15.82 -19.28
N LEU A 316 35.94 15.59 -20.59
CA LEU A 316 34.94 14.69 -21.18
C LEU A 316 35.18 13.25 -20.74
N GLN A 317 36.42 12.78 -20.73
CA GLN A 317 36.77 11.45 -20.27
C GLN A 317 36.32 11.24 -18.81
N ARG A 318 36.66 12.16 -17.91
CA ARG A 318 36.23 12.10 -16.50
C ARG A 318 34.71 12.09 -16.32
N LEU A 319 33.99 12.85 -17.17
CA LEU A 319 32.51 12.86 -17.17
C LEU A 319 31.98 11.48 -17.54
N VAL A 320 32.48 10.88 -18.62
CA VAL A 320 32.06 9.54 -19.08
C VAL A 320 32.38 8.47 -18.01
N GLU A 321 33.56 8.49 -17.43
CA GLU A 321 33.96 7.56 -16.36
C GLU A 321 33.03 7.67 -15.14
N ASN A 322 32.71 8.89 -14.71
CA ASN A 322 31.79 9.11 -13.59
C ASN A 322 30.38 8.60 -13.89
N LEU A 323 29.87 8.84 -15.12
CA LEU A 323 28.56 8.34 -15.57
C LEU A 323 28.52 6.82 -15.58
N LEU A 324 29.57 6.17 -16.10
CA LEU A 324 29.69 4.72 -16.13
C LEU A 324 29.76 4.12 -14.73
N ASN A 325 30.50 4.76 -13.81
CA ASN A 325 30.60 4.30 -12.43
C ASN A 325 29.26 4.41 -11.72
N ILE A 326 28.55 5.53 -11.85
CA ILE A 326 27.19 5.70 -11.27
C ILE A 326 26.27 4.62 -11.85
N ALA A 327 26.24 4.44 -13.18
CA ALA A 327 25.38 3.44 -13.80
C ALA A 327 25.67 2.00 -13.34
N ARG A 328 26.96 1.65 -13.17
CA ARG A 328 27.37 0.32 -12.66
C ARG A 328 26.98 0.11 -11.21
N ILE A 329 27.10 1.13 -10.36
CA ILE A 329 26.69 1.05 -8.95
C ILE A 329 25.17 0.89 -8.87
N GLU A 330 24.39 1.73 -9.57
CA GLU A 330 22.92 1.69 -9.58
C GLU A 330 22.36 0.37 -10.12
N ALA A 331 23.01 -0.21 -11.13
CA ALA A 331 22.64 -1.50 -11.67
C ALA A 331 23.07 -2.69 -10.79
N GLY A 332 23.86 -2.44 -9.72
CA GLY A 332 24.39 -3.51 -8.85
C GLY A 332 25.39 -4.44 -9.54
N ILE A 333 25.94 -4.02 -10.71
CA ILE A 333 26.88 -4.84 -11.51
C ILE A 333 28.34 -4.47 -11.27
N MET A 334 28.59 -3.49 -10.39
CA MET A 334 29.95 -3.10 -10.06
C MET A 334 30.66 -4.22 -9.31
N LYS A 335 31.81 -4.64 -9.83
CA LYS A 335 32.68 -5.59 -9.11
C LYS A 335 33.43 -4.85 -8.03
N VAL A 336 33.07 -5.08 -6.79
CA VAL A 336 33.69 -4.44 -5.62
C VAL A 336 34.64 -5.40 -4.97
N HIS A 337 35.88 -4.99 -4.79
CA HIS A 337 36.97 -5.77 -4.16
C HIS A 337 37.25 -5.25 -2.76
N LYS A 338 36.37 -5.55 -1.79
CA LYS A 338 36.58 -5.15 -0.40
C LYS A 338 37.73 -5.91 0.24
N GLN A 339 38.61 -5.15 0.86
CA GLN A 339 39.73 -5.68 1.65
C GLN A 339 39.95 -4.82 2.90
N THR A 340 40.63 -5.36 3.90
CA THR A 340 40.95 -4.57 5.08
C THR A 340 42.08 -3.59 4.71
N ILE A 341 41.78 -2.29 4.78
CA ILE A 341 42.68 -1.19 4.42
C ILE A 341 42.71 -0.15 5.54
N SER A 342 43.79 0.56 5.65
CA SER A 342 43.95 1.69 6.59
C SER A 342 43.36 2.96 5.98
N VAL A 343 42.42 3.60 6.68
CA VAL A 343 41.90 4.90 6.26
C VAL A 343 42.99 5.94 6.14
N ASN A 344 43.94 5.97 7.09
CA ASN A 344 45.03 6.93 7.09
C ASN A 344 45.93 6.80 5.85
N GLU A 345 46.15 5.58 5.34
CA GLU A 345 46.91 5.37 4.11
C GLU A 345 46.23 5.97 2.89
N ILE A 346 44.88 5.78 2.77
CA ILE A 346 44.09 6.37 1.70
C ILE A 346 44.14 7.90 1.77
N LEU A 347 43.92 8.46 2.97
CA LEU A 347 43.96 9.91 3.16
C LEU A 347 45.32 10.52 2.82
N GLN A 348 46.43 9.88 3.25
CA GLN A 348 47.78 10.33 2.91
C GLN A 348 48.03 10.29 1.40
N GLU A 349 47.56 9.25 0.73
CA GLU A 349 47.70 9.12 -0.72
C GLU A 349 46.89 10.19 -1.45
N ALA A 350 45.60 10.37 -1.09
CA ALA A 350 44.78 11.42 -1.64
C ALA A 350 45.39 12.82 -1.42
N GLY A 351 45.90 13.09 -0.22
CA GLY A 351 46.60 14.33 0.09
C GLY A 351 47.82 14.55 -0.82
N ARG A 352 48.66 13.53 -1.02
CA ARG A 352 49.80 13.61 -1.94
C ARG A 352 49.39 13.91 -3.38
N LEU A 353 48.35 13.29 -3.87
CA LEU A 353 47.83 13.52 -5.21
C LEU A 353 47.25 14.94 -5.39
N MET A 354 46.72 15.53 -4.33
CA MET A 354 46.07 16.84 -4.38
C MET A 354 47.01 18.02 -3.98
N ILE A 355 48.23 17.75 -3.53
CA ILE A 355 49.18 18.80 -3.07
C ILE A 355 49.49 19.82 -4.17
N ALA A 356 49.69 19.36 -5.40
CA ALA A 356 50.00 20.24 -6.53
C ALA A 356 48.87 21.24 -6.79
N ALA A 357 47.61 20.76 -6.81
CA ALA A 357 46.46 21.63 -7.02
C ALA A 357 46.21 22.61 -5.85
N ALA A 358 46.52 22.21 -4.62
CA ALA A 358 46.46 23.09 -3.47
C ALA A 358 47.58 24.17 -3.54
N THR A 359 48.80 23.80 -3.93
CA THR A 359 49.93 24.70 -4.08
C THR A 359 49.68 25.76 -5.17
N GLU A 360 49.11 25.38 -6.29
CA GLU A 360 48.78 26.29 -7.40
C GLU A 360 47.85 27.46 -6.94
N LYS A 361 46.95 27.15 -5.99
CA LYS A 361 46.04 28.16 -5.39
C LYS A 361 46.58 28.77 -4.09
N ASN A 362 47.81 28.43 -3.67
CA ASN A 362 48.37 28.82 -2.34
C ASN A 362 47.45 28.39 -1.18
N ILE A 363 46.77 27.25 -1.27
CA ILE A 363 45.91 26.71 -0.22
C ILE A 363 46.75 25.84 0.72
N ALA A 364 46.62 26.09 2.03
CA ALA A 364 47.23 25.26 3.06
C ALA A 364 46.45 23.93 3.21
N LEU A 365 46.92 22.85 2.60
CA LEU A 365 46.38 21.51 2.79
C LEU A 365 46.99 20.84 4.00
N THR A 366 46.22 20.61 5.05
CA THR A 366 46.67 20.04 6.33
C THR A 366 46.04 18.68 6.55
N MET A 367 46.85 17.72 6.98
CA MET A 367 46.41 16.35 7.30
C MET A 367 46.50 16.12 8.80
N GLU A 368 45.36 16.11 9.49
CA GLU A 368 45.23 15.88 10.93
C GLU A 368 44.69 14.44 11.15
N LEU A 369 45.57 13.46 10.96
CA LEU A 369 45.20 12.06 10.99
C LEU A 369 45.32 11.48 12.40
N SER A 370 44.37 10.61 12.76
CA SER A 370 44.42 9.87 14.02
C SER A 370 45.73 9.09 14.13
N PRO A 371 46.37 9.07 15.31
CA PRO A 371 47.55 8.22 15.54
C PRO A 371 47.22 6.73 15.59
N LEU A 372 45.92 6.39 15.68
CA LEU A 372 45.44 5.01 15.72
C LEU A 372 45.44 4.39 14.32
N TYR A 373 45.67 3.08 14.26
CA TYR A 373 45.42 2.30 13.07
C TYR A 373 43.87 2.19 12.89
N LEU A 374 43.34 2.72 11.79
CA LEU A 374 41.93 2.77 11.51
C LEU A 374 41.56 1.83 10.33
N PRO A 375 41.36 0.51 10.59
CA PRO A 375 41.05 -0.45 9.54
C PRO A 375 39.58 -0.37 9.13
N ILE A 376 39.30 -0.39 7.82
CA ILE A 376 37.98 -0.55 7.25
C ILE A 376 37.98 -1.69 6.23
N ASN A 377 36.82 -2.36 6.07
CA ASN A 377 36.65 -3.33 5.01
C ASN A 377 36.04 -2.61 3.79
N ALA A 378 36.89 -2.17 2.87
CA ALA A 378 36.48 -1.33 1.76
C ALA A 378 37.27 -1.64 0.48
N ASP A 379 36.72 -1.18 -0.65
CA ASP A 379 37.44 -1.14 -1.92
C ASP A 379 38.35 0.10 -1.92
N ARG A 380 39.63 -0.16 -2.04
CA ARG A 380 40.66 0.87 -1.91
C ARG A 380 40.55 1.96 -2.96
N ASP A 381 40.33 1.57 -4.22
CA ASP A 381 40.32 2.49 -5.35
C ASP A 381 39.07 3.38 -5.32
N LEU A 382 37.91 2.81 -4.97
CA LEU A 382 36.69 3.56 -4.79
C LEU A 382 36.76 4.54 -3.62
N MET A 383 37.31 4.12 -2.48
CA MET A 383 37.49 5.01 -1.33
C MET A 383 38.48 6.13 -1.63
N LEU A 384 39.61 5.82 -2.32
CA LEU A 384 40.56 6.83 -2.77
C LEU A 384 39.86 7.84 -3.71
N GLN A 385 39.07 7.37 -4.66
CA GLN A 385 38.29 8.24 -5.56
C GLN A 385 37.31 9.14 -4.79
N ALA A 386 36.60 8.59 -3.79
CA ALA A 386 35.68 9.37 -2.96
C ALA A 386 36.43 10.49 -2.20
N VAL A 387 37.54 10.16 -1.57
CA VAL A 387 38.37 11.13 -0.82
C VAL A 387 38.94 12.21 -1.74
N ILE A 388 39.47 11.82 -2.91
CA ILE A 388 39.98 12.78 -3.92
C ILE A 388 38.86 13.73 -4.37
N ASN A 389 37.67 13.24 -4.60
CA ASN A 389 36.51 14.09 -4.96
C ASN A 389 36.23 15.13 -3.86
N LEU A 390 36.24 14.73 -2.59
CA LEU A 390 36.00 15.66 -1.47
C LEU A 390 37.11 16.71 -1.37
N ILE A 391 38.38 16.32 -1.37
CA ILE A 391 39.54 17.24 -1.27
C ILE A 391 39.59 18.16 -2.49
N SER A 392 39.34 17.62 -3.68
CA SER A 392 39.32 18.42 -4.93
C SER A 392 38.18 19.49 -4.89
N ASN A 393 36.99 19.13 -4.37
CA ASN A 393 35.94 20.11 -4.20
C ASN A 393 36.29 21.18 -3.18
N ALA A 394 36.87 20.80 -2.02
CA ALA A 394 37.35 21.73 -1.02
C ALA A 394 38.37 22.72 -1.62
N ILE A 395 39.35 22.25 -2.38
CA ILE A 395 40.34 23.10 -3.04
C ILE A 395 39.70 24.01 -4.09
N LYS A 396 38.74 23.48 -4.88
CA LYS A 396 38.06 24.25 -5.93
C LYS A 396 37.27 25.45 -5.39
N TYR A 397 36.54 25.25 -4.31
CA TYR A 397 35.65 26.25 -3.75
C TYR A 397 36.28 27.09 -2.64
N THR A 398 37.53 26.81 -2.29
CA THR A 398 38.32 27.67 -1.40
C THR A 398 39.02 28.75 -2.22
N PRO A 399 38.93 30.03 -1.83
CA PRO A 399 39.73 31.11 -2.42
C PRO A 399 41.25 30.89 -2.21
N ASN A 400 42.04 31.62 -3.00
CA ASN A 400 43.49 31.62 -2.83
C ASN A 400 43.88 32.02 -1.38
N ASN A 401 44.94 31.42 -0.87
CA ASN A 401 45.43 31.58 0.51
C ASN A 401 44.48 31.06 1.59
N GLY A 402 43.51 30.23 1.24
CA GLY A 402 42.65 29.54 2.20
C GLY A 402 43.28 28.29 2.80
N ARG A 403 42.45 27.51 3.49
CA ARG A 403 42.88 26.27 4.16
C ARG A 403 41.90 25.15 3.84
N VAL A 404 42.45 23.95 3.66
CA VAL A 404 41.71 22.70 3.61
C VAL A 404 42.33 21.74 4.63
N THR A 405 41.51 21.22 5.54
CA THR A 405 41.96 20.29 6.59
C THR A 405 41.24 18.94 6.42
N VAL A 406 42.00 17.88 6.36
CA VAL A 406 41.48 16.51 6.28
C VAL A 406 41.75 15.81 7.61
N ARG A 407 40.72 15.31 8.25
CA ARG A 407 40.79 14.62 9.54
C ARG A 407 40.34 13.19 9.46
N SER A 408 40.91 12.35 10.28
CA SER A 408 40.40 11.01 10.58
C SER A 408 40.33 10.81 12.08
N GLN A 409 39.20 10.25 12.54
CA GLN A 409 39.01 9.95 13.96
C GLN A 409 38.12 8.71 14.15
N LEU A 410 38.37 8.01 15.24
CA LEU A 410 37.44 6.97 15.71
C LEU A 410 36.43 7.62 16.65
N ARG A 411 35.17 7.47 16.35
CA ARG A 411 34.06 8.00 17.16
C ARG A 411 33.01 6.91 17.34
N ASP A 412 32.76 6.50 18.58
CA ASP A 412 31.71 5.54 18.93
C ASP A 412 31.67 4.28 18.03
N GLU A 413 32.78 3.59 17.82
CA GLU A 413 32.92 2.41 16.91
C GLU A 413 32.87 2.72 15.41
N THR A 414 32.67 3.97 15.00
CA THR A 414 32.69 4.37 13.59
C THR A 414 33.96 5.19 13.28
N ILE A 415 34.48 5.00 12.08
CA ILE A 415 35.59 5.80 11.59
C ILE A 415 35.02 6.97 10.82
N MET A 416 35.33 8.18 11.31
CA MET A 416 34.88 9.42 10.68
C MET A 416 36.06 10.01 9.87
N ILE A 417 35.76 10.34 8.61
CA ILE A 417 36.62 11.12 7.72
C ILE A 417 35.94 12.48 7.53
N GLU A 418 36.69 13.53 7.78
CA GLU A 418 36.19 14.91 7.64
C GLU A 418 37.12 15.69 6.72
N VAL A 419 36.53 16.44 5.80
CA VAL A 419 37.23 17.41 4.94
C VAL A 419 36.60 18.77 5.20
N GLU A 420 37.35 19.64 5.86
CA GLU A 420 36.93 21.00 6.19
C GLU A 420 37.64 22.00 5.28
N ASP A 421 36.91 22.95 4.75
CA ASP A 421 37.44 24.04 3.94
C ASP A 421 37.05 25.42 4.47
N THR A 422 37.82 26.45 4.13
CA THR A 422 37.50 27.85 4.44
C THR A 422 36.96 28.58 3.22
N GLY A 423 36.18 27.86 2.41
CA GLY A 423 35.63 28.32 1.15
C GLY A 423 34.38 29.17 1.30
N VAL A 424 33.66 29.30 0.20
CA VAL A 424 32.46 30.16 0.10
C VAL A 424 31.25 29.60 0.85
N GLY A 425 31.31 28.36 1.30
CA GLY A 425 30.23 27.71 2.03
C GLY A 425 29.00 27.41 1.16
N MET A 426 27.95 26.91 1.79
CA MET A 426 26.68 26.56 1.15
C MET A 426 25.51 27.00 2.00
N SER A 427 24.40 27.35 1.36
CA SER A 427 23.16 27.63 2.09
C SER A 427 22.53 26.34 2.66
N PRO A 428 21.67 26.42 3.70
CA PRO A 428 20.97 25.25 4.25
C PRO A 428 20.10 24.49 3.23
N ASP A 429 19.66 25.17 2.18
CA ASP A 429 18.89 24.51 1.11
C ASP A 429 19.81 23.83 0.10
N ASP A 430 20.98 24.40 -0.19
CA ASP A 430 21.99 23.78 -1.05
C ASP A 430 22.55 22.51 -0.38
N THR A 431 22.79 22.50 0.95
CA THR A 431 23.33 21.34 1.67
C THR A 431 22.45 20.12 1.54
N LYS A 432 21.12 20.27 1.42
CA LYS A 432 20.19 19.15 1.19
C LYS A 432 20.33 18.54 -0.20
N ARG A 433 20.81 19.32 -1.17
CA ARG A 433 20.81 18.99 -2.59
C ARG A 433 22.18 18.72 -3.18
N VAL A 434 23.27 18.99 -2.47
CA VAL A 434 24.65 18.86 -3.03
C VAL A 434 25.00 17.44 -3.47
N PHE A 435 24.29 16.43 -2.97
CA PHE A 435 24.46 15.04 -3.37
C PHE A 435 23.58 14.63 -4.55
N GLU A 436 22.70 15.52 -5.04
CA GLU A 436 21.90 15.26 -6.25
C GLU A 436 22.83 15.27 -7.49
N LYS A 437 22.49 14.42 -8.47
CA LYS A 437 23.24 14.33 -9.72
C LYS A 437 23.14 15.64 -10.50
N PHE A 438 24.28 16.13 -11.02
CA PHE A 438 24.41 17.39 -11.77
C PHE A 438 24.05 18.66 -10.99
N TYR A 439 23.76 18.53 -9.68
CA TYR A 439 23.49 19.70 -8.87
C TYR A 439 24.77 20.53 -8.67
N ARG A 440 24.62 21.83 -8.85
CA ARG A 440 25.67 22.85 -8.60
C ARG A 440 25.00 24.07 -7.99
N VAL A 441 25.60 24.61 -6.93
CA VAL A 441 25.16 25.86 -6.33
C VAL A 441 25.24 26.96 -7.36
N GLU A 442 24.11 27.61 -7.68
CA GLU A 442 23.99 28.58 -8.77
C GLU A 442 24.97 29.74 -8.62
N ALA A 443 25.10 30.25 -7.38
CA ALA A 443 26.02 31.36 -7.06
C ALA A 443 27.49 31.00 -7.33
N HIS A 444 27.86 29.72 -7.35
CA HIS A 444 29.25 29.27 -7.48
C HIS A 444 29.58 28.62 -8.82
N LYS A 445 28.64 28.58 -9.76
CA LYS A 445 28.82 27.91 -11.08
C LYS A 445 30.01 28.48 -11.86
N ASN A 446 30.28 29.76 -11.72
CA ASN A 446 31.37 30.46 -12.42
C ASN A 446 32.73 30.38 -11.70
N MET A 447 32.77 29.95 -10.42
CA MET A 447 34.01 29.91 -9.66
C MET A 447 34.93 28.75 -10.06
N ALA A 448 34.36 27.61 -10.43
CA ALA A 448 35.16 26.45 -10.81
C ALA A 448 34.43 25.56 -11.80
N PRO A 449 35.15 24.97 -12.76
CA PRO A 449 34.55 24.00 -13.68
C PRO A 449 34.19 22.70 -12.92
N GLY A 450 33.04 22.12 -13.23
CA GLY A 450 32.62 20.88 -12.61
C GLY A 450 31.34 20.34 -13.25
N THR A 451 31.11 19.04 -13.16
CA THR A 451 29.95 18.34 -13.75
C THR A 451 28.80 18.15 -12.77
N GLY A 452 29.00 18.41 -11.47
CA GLY A 452 27.99 18.10 -10.44
C GLY A 452 27.79 16.60 -10.16
N LEU A 453 28.71 15.73 -10.64
CA LEU A 453 28.62 14.29 -10.42
C LEU A 453 29.54 13.78 -9.31
N GLY A 454 30.55 14.55 -8.92
CA GLY A 454 31.55 14.08 -7.93
C GLY A 454 30.93 13.72 -6.59
N LEU A 455 30.16 14.63 -6.00
CA LEU A 455 29.53 14.39 -4.69
C LEU A 455 28.46 13.28 -4.74
N SER A 456 27.68 13.21 -5.80
CA SER A 456 26.72 12.11 -5.97
C SER A 456 27.41 10.76 -6.10
N LEU A 457 28.52 10.67 -6.85
CA LEU A 457 29.35 9.47 -6.93
C LEU A 457 29.98 9.13 -5.56
N THR A 458 30.49 10.11 -4.84
CA THR A 458 31.02 9.91 -3.48
C THR A 458 29.96 9.33 -2.55
N LYS A 459 28.72 9.85 -2.62
CA LYS A 459 27.60 9.33 -1.85
C LYS A 459 27.33 7.86 -2.19
N HIS A 460 27.22 7.51 -3.46
CA HIS A 460 27.02 6.12 -3.90
C HIS A 460 28.16 5.20 -3.44
N ILE A 461 29.40 5.65 -3.54
CA ILE A 461 30.54 4.88 -3.04
C ILE A 461 30.44 4.63 -1.53
N VAL A 462 30.14 5.65 -0.74
CA VAL A 462 30.09 5.55 0.73
C VAL A 462 28.86 4.78 1.19
N GLU A 463 27.68 5.13 0.71
CA GLU A 463 26.40 4.59 1.21
C GLU A 463 26.06 3.26 0.55
N ASP A 464 25.95 3.22 -0.79
CA ASP A 464 25.43 2.03 -1.49
C ASP A 464 26.47 0.90 -1.57
N VAL A 465 27.75 1.25 -1.77
CA VAL A 465 28.80 0.24 -1.90
C VAL A 465 29.34 -0.18 -0.52
N HIS A 466 29.59 0.77 0.38
CA HIS A 466 30.28 0.49 1.64
C HIS A 466 29.39 0.49 2.87
N GLY A 467 28.12 0.93 2.77
CA GLY A 467 27.16 0.93 3.89
C GLY A 467 27.48 1.98 4.95
N GLY A 468 28.28 3.01 4.60
CA GLY A 468 28.54 4.15 5.44
C GLY A 468 27.49 5.24 5.33
N THR A 469 27.78 6.42 5.88
CA THR A 469 26.94 7.62 5.75
C THR A 469 27.80 8.81 5.37
N ILE A 470 27.25 9.74 4.57
CA ILE A 470 27.91 10.98 4.21
C ILE A 470 26.96 12.16 4.48
N SER A 471 27.52 13.23 5.03
CA SER A 471 26.77 14.45 5.34
C SER A 471 27.65 15.68 5.10
N VAL A 472 27.02 16.84 5.02
CA VAL A 472 27.67 18.13 4.89
C VAL A 472 27.01 19.14 5.84
#